data_1701f43054a5aaf63b9f24a9a65142de
#
_entry.id   1701f43054a5aaf63b9f24a9a65142de
#
_cell.length_a   1.000
_cell.length_b   1.000
_cell.length_c   1.000
_cell.angle_alpha   90.00
_cell.angle_beta   90.00
_cell.angle_gamma   90.00
#
_symmetry.space_group_name_H-M   'P 1'
#
loop_
_entity.id
_entity.type
_entity.pdbx_description
1 polymer ?
#
loop_
_entity_poly.entity_id
_entity_poly.type
_entity_poly.pdbx_seq_one_letter_code
_entity_poly.pdbx_strand_id
1 'polypeptide(L)'
;MCIRDSLEYDSNPYPVVVDGGISYVIDAYTTSDRFPYGQFADTQQLPNDSGLVRNFNYVRNSVKVVVDAYDGDVDFYVVDPEDPILTSYRQVFGDLFQSASEMPEEVSSHLRYPEDLFIVQTGMWGRYYLDNVSDFFSGDLAWAVADNSDSQSAGTAITRIDRTDPANPRIVPDRSRPVDPYYQLTRLPDEDEVSFLISRPFVPADGLRELTSYFVGRTDETSQLELREY
;
A
#
# COMPACT_ATOMS: atom_id res chain seq x y z
N MET A 1 17.36 -20.49 5.55
CA MET A 1 17.17 -19.05 5.76
C MET A 1 15.82 -18.71 5.17
N CYS A 2 14.87 -18.26 5.98
CA CYS A 2 13.53 -17.94 5.48
C CYS A 2 13.57 -16.55 4.84
N ILE A 3 13.30 -16.44 3.55
CA ILE A 3 13.11 -15.18 2.82
C ILE A 3 12.05 -14.32 3.50
N ARG A 4 11.11 -14.95 4.22
CA ARG A 4 10.10 -14.31 5.05
C ARG A 4 10.65 -13.30 6.07
N ASP A 5 11.92 -13.41 6.45
CA ASP A 5 12.53 -12.46 7.38
C ASP A 5 13.18 -11.26 6.70
N SER A 6 13.24 -11.27 5.35
CA SER A 6 13.93 -10.26 4.53
C SER A 6 12.98 -9.42 3.68
N LEU A 7 11.81 -9.94 3.33
CA LEU A 7 10.74 -9.24 2.61
C LEU A 7 9.44 -9.32 3.43
N GLU A 8 8.72 -8.23 3.46
CA GLU A 8 7.36 -8.17 4.01
C GLU A 8 6.37 -8.17 2.86
N TYR A 9 5.17 -8.72 3.04
CA TYR A 9 4.23 -8.99 1.96
C TYR A 9 2.93 -8.20 2.15
N ASP A 10 2.33 -7.80 1.02
CA ASP A 10 1.02 -7.17 0.98
C ASP A 10 -0.09 -8.12 1.45
N SER A 11 -1.13 -7.58 2.05
CA SER A 11 -2.29 -8.35 2.51
C SER A 11 -3.20 -8.83 1.38
N ASN A 12 -3.05 -8.28 0.17
CA ASN A 12 -3.98 -8.50 -0.95
C ASN A 12 -3.34 -9.19 -2.16
N PRO A 13 -2.99 -10.51 -2.06
CA PRO A 13 -2.56 -11.30 -3.22
C PRO A 13 -3.72 -11.43 -4.23
N TYR A 14 -3.42 -11.38 -5.52
CA TYR A 14 -4.44 -11.47 -6.56
C TYR A 14 -4.09 -12.47 -7.66
N PRO A 15 -5.11 -13.17 -8.22
CA PRO A 15 -4.88 -14.13 -9.28
C PRO A 15 -4.79 -13.44 -10.65
N VAL A 16 -3.91 -13.99 -11.51
CA VAL A 16 -3.78 -13.66 -12.92
C VAL A 16 -3.81 -14.93 -13.72
N VAL A 17 -4.40 -14.89 -14.92
CA VAL A 17 -4.39 -16.02 -15.86
C VAL A 17 -3.15 -15.89 -16.73
N VAL A 18 -2.28 -16.91 -16.68
CA VAL A 18 -1.04 -17.00 -17.47
C VAL A 18 -1.07 -18.33 -18.23
N ASP A 19 -0.93 -18.30 -19.55
CA ASP A 19 -0.94 -19.51 -20.41
C ASP A 19 -2.12 -20.46 -20.15
N GLY A 20 -3.28 -19.92 -19.74
CA GLY A 20 -4.48 -20.70 -19.39
C GLY A 20 -4.44 -21.35 -18.01
N GLY A 21 -3.38 -21.16 -17.23
CA GLY A 21 -3.25 -21.49 -15.81
C GLY A 21 -3.56 -20.28 -14.92
N ILE A 22 -3.52 -20.48 -13.60
CA ILE A 22 -3.69 -19.42 -12.61
C ILE A 22 -2.37 -19.24 -11.86
N SER A 23 -1.89 -18.01 -11.82
CA SER A 23 -0.80 -17.59 -10.95
C SER A 23 -1.26 -16.52 -9.99
N TYR A 24 -0.74 -16.51 -8.78
CA TYR A 24 -0.98 -15.45 -7.79
C TYR A 24 0.17 -14.48 -7.79
N VAL A 25 -0.17 -13.20 -7.87
CA VAL A 25 0.81 -12.11 -7.71
C VAL A 25 0.71 -11.57 -6.29
N ILE A 26 1.85 -11.45 -5.64
CA ILE A 26 1.99 -10.95 -4.27
C ILE A 26 2.99 -9.81 -4.28
N ASP A 27 2.59 -8.67 -3.78
CA ASP A 27 3.49 -7.54 -3.59
C ASP A 27 4.44 -7.79 -2.41
N ALA A 28 5.73 -7.52 -2.61
CA ALA A 28 6.73 -7.70 -1.57
C ALA A 28 7.53 -6.42 -1.36
N TYR A 29 7.76 -6.14 -0.09
CA TYR A 29 8.35 -4.90 0.39
C TYR A 29 9.72 -5.12 1.00
N THR A 30 10.62 -4.18 0.74
CA THR A 30 11.79 -3.94 1.56
C THR A 30 11.46 -2.86 2.57
N THR A 31 11.84 -3.05 3.82
CA THR A 31 11.57 -2.13 4.91
C THR A 31 12.81 -1.84 5.73
N SER A 32 12.83 -0.68 6.39
CA SER A 32 13.85 -0.33 7.38
C SER A 32 13.27 0.62 8.43
N ASP A 33 13.74 0.50 9.65
CA ASP A 33 13.47 1.41 10.77
C ASP A 33 14.59 2.46 10.97
N ARG A 34 15.58 2.47 10.06
CA ARG A 34 16.84 3.25 10.22
C ARG A 34 17.03 4.34 9.17
N PHE A 35 15.97 4.73 8.46
CA PHE A 35 16.09 5.84 7.52
C PHE A 35 16.30 7.16 8.30
N PRO A 36 17.38 7.91 8.01
CA PRO A 36 17.71 9.10 8.79
C PRO A 36 16.60 10.17 8.71
N TYR A 37 16.21 10.69 9.85
CA TYR A 37 15.20 11.76 9.99
C TYR A 37 13.80 11.40 9.43
N GLY A 38 13.57 10.15 9.05
CA GLY A 38 12.26 9.68 8.60
C GLY A 38 11.30 9.49 9.77
N GLN A 39 10.05 9.91 9.61
CA GLN A 39 8.98 9.59 10.54
C GLN A 39 8.57 8.12 10.36
N PHE A 40 8.27 7.43 11.46
CA PHE A 40 7.69 6.09 11.39
C PHE A 40 6.30 6.13 10.77
N ALA A 41 6.02 5.14 9.94
CA ALA A 41 4.70 4.95 9.36
C ALA A 41 3.68 4.59 10.45
N ASP A 42 2.46 5.08 10.29
CA ASP A 42 1.32 4.63 11.10
C ASP A 42 0.77 3.33 10.50
N THR A 43 1.05 2.23 11.17
CA THR A 43 0.61 0.88 10.75
C THR A 43 -0.76 0.49 11.34
N GLN A 44 -1.41 1.36 12.11
CA GLN A 44 -2.71 1.04 12.74
C GLN A 44 -3.85 0.91 11.74
N GLN A 45 -3.72 1.53 10.58
CA GLN A 45 -4.70 1.48 9.50
C GLN A 45 -4.55 0.26 8.59
N LEU A 46 -3.42 -0.45 8.69
CA LEU A 46 -3.18 -1.64 7.87
C LEU A 46 -4.11 -2.79 8.26
N PRO A 47 -4.49 -3.65 7.31
CA PRO A 47 -5.21 -4.89 7.57
C PRO A 47 -4.46 -5.79 8.58
N ASN A 48 -5.22 -6.61 9.33
CA ASN A 48 -4.62 -7.49 10.34
C ASN A 48 -3.72 -8.59 9.76
N ASP A 49 -3.90 -8.92 8.51
CA ASP A 49 -3.15 -9.89 7.71
C ASP A 49 -2.03 -9.27 6.88
N SER A 50 -1.83 -7.96 6.98
CA SER A 50 -0.68 -7.29 6.38
C SER A 50 0.63 -7.87 6.91
N GLY A 51 1.58 -8.10 6.00
CA GLY A 51 2.93 -8.48 6.37
C GLY A 51 3.77 -7.32 6.92
N LEU A 52 3.32 -6.07 6.75
CA LEU A 52 3.97 -4.85 7.27
C LEU A 52 3.76 -4.70 8.79
N VAL A 53 4.16 -5.70 9.56
CA VAL A 53 3.91 -5.79 11.01
C VAL A 53 4.97 -5.10 11.88
N ARG A 54 6.12 -4.78 11.31
CA ARG A 54 7.23 -4.13 12.03
C ARG A 54 7.11 -2.61 11.91
N ASN A 55 7.68 -1.90 12.89
CA ASN A 55 7.83 -0.46 12.76
C ASN A 55 8.86 -0.16 11.67
N PHE A 56 8.50 0.67 10.73
CA PHE A 56 9.39 1.11 9.65
C PHE A 56 9.23 2.60 9.39
N ASN A 57 10.28 3.21 8.86
CA ASN A 57 10.30 4.58 8.33
C ASN A 57 10.85 4.64 6.90
N TYR A 58 10.99 3.47 6.29
CA TYR A 58 11.33 3.27 4.89
C TYR A 58 10.60 2.03 4.39
N VAL A 59 9.93 2.14 3.26
CA VAL A 59 9.24 1.04 2.59
C VAL A 59 9.27 1.25 1.08
N ARG A 60 9.56 0.18 0.33
CA ARG A 60 9.44 0.16 -1.13
C ARG A 60 8.81 -1.15 -1.59
N ASN A 61 7.94 -1.07 -2.58
CA ASN A 61 7.49 -2.26 -3.31
C ASN A 61 8.52 -2.60 -4.38
N SER A 62 9.53 -3.34 -3.99
CA SER A 62 10.70 -3.59 -4.84
C SER A 62 10.63 -4.91 -5.59
N VAL A 63 9.74 -5.81 -5.17
CA VAL A 63 9.61 -7.16 -5.74
C VAL A 63 8.15 -7.51 -5.93
N LYS A 64 7.84 -8.12 -7.07
CA LYS A 64 6.58 -8.84 -7.31
C LYS A 64 6.89 -10.34 -7.24
N VAL A 65 6.16 -11.05 -6.41
CA VAL A 65 6.29 -12.50 -6.27
C VAL A 65 5.16 -13.15 -7.06
N VAL A 66 5.49 -14.03 -7.96
CA VAL A 66 4.51 -14.78 -8.77
C VAL A 66 4.56 -16.25 -8.33
N VAL A 67 3.40 -16.79 -7.98
CA VAL A 67 3.27 -18.16 -7.50
C VAL A 67 2.33 -18.92 -8.44
N ASP A 68 2.82 -19.97 -9.06
CA ASP A 68 1.97 -20.89 -9.83
C ASP A 68 1.02 -21.64 -8.87
N ALA A 69 -0.29 -21.58 -9.18
CA ALA A 69 -1.31 -22.18 -8.31
C ALA A 69 -1.37 -23.72 -8.38
N TYR A 70 -0.75 -24.32 -9.39
CA TYR A 70 -0.78 -25.78 -9.60
C TYR A 70 0.47 -26.46 -9.10
N ASP A 71 1.64 -25.95 -9.49
CA ASP A 71 2.93 -26.58 -9.19
C ASP A 71 3.58 -25.97 -7.94
N GLY A 72 3.17 -24.76 -7.56
CA GLY A 72 3.72 -24.04 -6.41
C GLY A 72 5.10 -23.43 -6.67
N ASP A 73 5.50 -23.33 -7.93
CA ASP A 73 6.71 -22.63 -8.33
C ASP A 73 6.61 -21.13 -7.99
N VAL A 74 7.71 -20.55 -7.55
CA VAL A 74 7.75 -19.16 -7.05
C VAL A 74 8.85 -18.40 -7.73
N ASP A 75 8.48 -17.31 -8.42
CA ASP A 75 9.38 -16.38 -9.07
C ASP A 75 9.37 -15.01 -8.39
N PHE A 76 10.56 -14.40 -8.25
CA PHE A 76 10.74 -13.09 -7.64
C PHE A 76 11.22 -12.08 -8.68
N TYR A 77 10.34 -11.20 -9.14
CA TYR A 77 10.64 -10.18 -10.13
C TYR A 77 10.97 -8.85 -9.49
N VAL A 78 12.15 -8.30 -9.85
CA VAL A 78 12.61 -6.99 -9.38
C VAL A 78 11.94 -5.90 -10.20
N VAL A 79 11.07 -5.12 -9.56
CA VAL A 79 10.37 -3.98 -10.19
C VAL A 79 10.96 -2.63 -9.81
N ASP A 80 11.70 -2.55 -8.70
CA ASP A 80 12.49 -1.37 -8.32
C ASP A 80 13.98 -1.73 -8.18
N PRO A 81 14.75 -1.66 -9.28
CA PRO A 81 16.18 -2.02 -9.27
C PRO A 81 17.05 -0.99 -8.52
N GLU A 82 16.53 0.21 -8.23
CA GLU A 82 17.24 1.28 -7.53
C GLU A 82 17.15 1.17 -6.00
N ASP A 83 16.36 0.22 -5.49
CA ASP A 83 16.28 -0.01 -4.06
C ASP A 83 17.62 -0.52 -3.49
N PRO A 84 18.25 0.22 -2.56
CA PRO A 84 19.56 -0.16 -2.00
C PRO A 84 19.50 -1.42 -1.13
N ILE A 85 18.35 -1.69 -0.48
CA ILE A 85 18.16 -2.89 0.34
C ILE A 85 18.07 -4.11 -0.57
N LEU A 86 17.24 -4.04 -1.61
CA LEU A 86 17.11 -5.12 -2.59
C LEU A 86 18.44 -5.37 -3.33
N THR A 87 19.15 -4.30 -3.67
CA THR A 87 20.49 -4.41 -4.29
C THR A 87 21.43 -5.24 -3.42
N SER A 88 21.38 -5.05 -2.09
CA SER A 88 22.18 -5.84 -1.15
C SER A 88 21.72 -7.30 -1.11
N TYR A 89 20.42 -7.56 -1.15
CA TYR A 89 19.89 -8.93 -1.20
C TYR A 89 20.28 -9.66 -2.49
N ARG A 90 20.24 -9.00 -3.62
CA ARG A 90 20.66 -9.56 -4.93
C ARG A 90 22.13 -9.97 -4.96
N GLN A 91 22.99 -9.26 -4.24
CA GLN A 91 24.41 -9.66 -4.14
C GLN A 91 24.60 -10.96 -3.35
N VAL A 92 23.72 -11.24 -2.40
CA VAL A 92 23.77 -12.46 -1.57
C VAL A 92 22.99 -13.62 -2.19
N PHE A 93 21.87 -13.33 -2.85
CA PHE A 93 20.91 -14.29 -3.38
C PHE A 93 20.67 -14.06 -4.89
N GLY A 94 21.78 -13.97 -5.66
CA GLY A 94 21.74 -13.56 -7.08
C GLY A 94 20.81 -14.39 -7.96
N ASP A 95 20.74 -15.70 -7.71
CA ASP A 95 19.94 -16.63 -8.50
C ASP A 95 18.44 -16.63 -8.14
N LEU A 96 18.06 -15.90 -7.09
CA LEU A 96 16.66 -15.86 -6.60
C LEU A 96 15.83 -14.84 -7.36
N PHE A 97 16.44 -13.72 -7.76
CA PHE A 97 15.75 -12.57 -8.30
C PHE A 97 15.91 -12.47 -9.82
N GLN A 98 14.79 -12.42 -10.50
CA GLN A 98 14.69 -12.18 -11.94
C GLN A 98 14.47 -10.69 -12.24
N SER A 99 14.76 -10.27 -13.45
CA SER A 99 14.45 -8.90 -13.90
C SER A 99 12.95 -8.77 -14.19
N ALA A 100 12.37 -7.58 -13.97
CA ALA A 100 10.99 -7.30 -14.42
C ALA A 100 10.78 -7.54 -15.92
N SER A 101 11.83 -7.39 -16.74
CA SER A 101 11.78 -7.67 -18.18
C SER A 101 11.63 -9.15 -18.55
N GLU A 102 11.83 -10.04 -17.59
CA GLU A 102 11.64 -11.50 -17.75
C GLU A 102 10.25 -11.97 -17.32
N MET A 103 9.45 -11.04 -16.76
CA MET A 103 8.07 -11.30 -16.34
C MET A 103 7.19 -11.56 -17.55
N PRO A 104 6.31 -12.59 -17.52
CA PRO A 104 5.32 -12.81 -18.57
C PRO A 104 4.46 -11.57 -18.82
N GLU A 105 4.13 -11.28 -20.07
CA GLU A 105 3.32 -10.12 -20.45
C GLU A 105 1.93 -10.15 -19.80
N GLU A 106 1.35 -11.33 -19.66
CA GLU A 106 0.06 -11.51 -18.98
C GLU A 106 0.13 -11.10 -17.51
N VAL A 107 1.27 -11.28 -16.84
CA VAL A 107 1.46 -10.82 -15.46
C VAL A 107 1.72 -9.33 -15.43
N SER A 108 2.66 -8.85 -16.25
CA SER A 108 3.09 -7.44 -16.24
C SER A 108 1.95 -6.48 -16.58
N SER A 109 1.07 -6.86 -17.51
CA SER A 109 -0.11 -6.08 -17.90
C SER A 109 -1.24 -6.05 -16.86
N HIS A 110 -1.17 -6.91 -15.84
CA HIS A 110 -2.16 -7.00 -14.77
C HIS A 110 -1.61 -6.59 -13.39
N LEU A 111 -0.42 -6.00 -13.35
CA LEU A 111 0.14 -5.49 -12.10
C LEU A 111 -0.75 -4.39 -11.51
N ARG A 112 -0.86 -4.40 -10.19
CA ARG A 112 -1.65 -3.44 -9.42
C ARG A 112 -0.76 -2.53 -8.59
N TYR A 113 -1.29 -1.36 -8.23
CA TYR A 113 -0.70 -0.58 -7.16
C TYR A 113 -0.92 -1.32 -5.83
N PRO A 114 0.13 -1.54 -4.99
CA PRO A 114 0.01 -2.31 -3.75
C PRO A 114 -0.90 -1.63 -2.74
N GLU A 115 -1.83 -2.39 -2.15
CA GLU A 115 -2.85 -1.84 -1.25
C GLU A 115 -2.27 -1.34 0.07
N ASP A 116 -1.43 -2.14 0.73
CA ASP A 116 -0.84 -1.76 2.01
C ASP A 116 0.07 -0.52 1.88
N LEU A 117 0.85 -0.45 0.79
CA LEU A 117 1.67 0.73 0.50
C LEU A 117 0.81 1.97 0.28
N PHE A 118 -0.30 1.84 -0.45
CA PHE A 118 -1.24 2.92 -0.69
C PHE A 118 -1.90 3.42 0.60
N ILE A 119 -2.24 2.51 1.52
CA ILE A 119 -2.76 2.87 2.85
C ILE A 119 -1.75 3.71 3.63
N VAL A 120 -0.49 3.28 3.66
CA VAL A 120 0.60 4.01 4.34
C VAL A 120 0.80 5.39 3.72
N GLN A 121 0.91 5.48 2.40
CA GLN A 121 1.14 6.73 1.69
C GLN A 121 0.00 7.72 1.88
N THR A 122 -1.24 7.26 1.73
CA THR A 122 -2.42 8.13 1.92
C THR A 122 -2.57 8.57 3.38
N GLY A 123 -2.24 7.73 4.34
CA GLY A 123 -2.20 8.10 5.75
C GLY A 123 -1.20 9.23 6.08
N MET A 124 -0.10 9.30 5.33
CA MET A 124 0.93 10.34 5.51
C MET A 124 0.63 11.60 4.70
N TRP A 125 0.09 11.46 3.48
CA TRP A 125 -0.06 12.55 2.51
C TRP A 125 -0.85 13.72 3.05
N GLY A 126 -1.93 13.48 3.77
CA GLY A 126 -2.81 14.52 4.30
C GLY A 126 -2.12 15.61 5.12
N ARG A 127 -0.88 15.37 5.53
CA ARG A 127 -0.05 16.34 6.25
C ARG A 127 1.11 16.88 5.42
N TYR A 128 1.67 16.04 4.56
CA TYR A 128 2.90 16.37 3.82
C TYR A 128 2.67 17.21 2.55
N TYR A 129 1.43 17.41 2.10
CA TYR A 129 1.13 18.32 0.99
C TYR A 129 1.26 19.80 1.36
N LEU A 130 1.35 20.14 2.65
CA LEU A 130 1.45 21.52 3.14
C LEU A 130 2.85 22.08 2.95
N ASP A 131 2.98 23.08 2.07
CA ASP A 131 4.26 23.75 1.77
C ASP A 131 4.66 24.77 2.83
N ASN A 132 3.69 25.29 3.59
CA ASN A 132 3.94 26.30 4.61
C ASN A 132 4.27 25.64 5.95
N VAL A 133 5.42 26.01 6.52
CA VAL A 133 5.92 25.46 7.79
C VAL A 133 4.94 25.71 8.95
N SER A 134 4.30 26.89 8.99
CA SER A 134 3.32 27.23 10.05
C SER A 134 2.09 26.31 9.96
N ASP A 135 1.56 26.12 8.76
CA ASP A 135 0.40 25.29 8.50
C ASP A 135 0.69 23.80 8.76
N PHE A 136 1.92 23.37 8.41
CA PHE A 136 2.38 22.02 8.71
C PHE A 136 2.42 21.75 10.23
N PHE A 137 2.90 22.70 11.03
CA PHE A 137 2.95 22.54 12.49
C PHE A 137 1.61 22.72 13.17
N SER A 138 0.74 23.65 12.71
CA SER A 138 -0.61 23.82 13.26
C SER A 138 -1.52 22.65 12.90
N GLY A 139 -1.38 22.12 11.68
CA GLY A 139 -2.25 21.07 11.14
C GLY A 139 -3.65 21.54 10.79
N ASP A 140 -3.93 22.84 10.86
CA ASP A 140 -5.28 23.42 10.67
C ASP A 140 -5.82 23.19 9.23
N LEU A 141 -4.92 23.09 8.25
CA LEU A 141 -5.25 22.85 6.85
C LEU A 141 -4.98 21.41 6.42
N ALA A 142 -4.63 20.51 7.36
CA ALA A 142 -4.35 19.13 7.04
C ALA A 142 -5.59 18.42 6.46
N TRP A 143 -5.35 17.43 5.63
CA TRP A 143 -6.40 16.52 5.15
C TRP A 143 -6.32 15.20 5.88
N ALA A 144 -7.43 14.53 5.94
CA ALA A 144 -7.54 13.18 6.47
C ALA A 144 -8.25 12.29 5.43
N VAL A 145 -7.96 11.01 5.44
CA VAL A 145 -8.77 10.05 4.69
C VAL A 145 -10.19 10.11 5.23
N ALA A 146 -11.18 10.15 4.34
CA ALA A 146 -12.59 10.20 4.74
C ALA A 146 -12.97 9.02 5.64
N ASP A 147 -13.79 9.28 6.64
CA ASP A 147 -14.32 8.25 7.52
C ASP A 147 -15.42 7.43 6.82
N ASN A 148 -15.43 6.13 7.08
CA ASN A 148 -16.53 5.26 6.65
C ASN A 148 -17.77 5.51 7.53
N SER A 149 -18.67 6.38 7.07
CA SER A 149 -19.90 6.73 7.79
C SER A 149 -20.90 5.58 7.88
N ASP A 150 -20.84 4.60 6.99
CA ASP A 150 -21.75 3.45 6.95
C ASP A 150 -21.49 2.43 8.06
N SER A 151 -20.30 2.44 8.66
CA SER A 151 -19.99 1.58 9.80
C SER A 151 -20.91 1.84 11.03
N GLN A 152 -21.55 3.02 11.09
CA GLN A 152 -22.51 3.34 12.14
C GLN A 152 -23.93 2.80 11.86
N SER A 153 -24.26 2.54 10.60
CA SER A 153 -25.63 2.14 10.20
C SER A 153 -25.85 0.62 10.19
N ALA A 154 -24.79 -0.18 10.10
CA ALA A 154 -24.88 -1.62 9.88
C ALA A 154 -25.05 -2.46 11.17
N GLY A 155 -25.16 -1.87 12.35
CA GLY A 155 -25.36 -2.61 13.61
C GLY A 155 -24.19 -3.49 14.06
N THR A 156 -23.15 -3.60 13.28
CA THR A 156 -21.92 -4.31 13.64
C THR A 156 -20.93 -3.28 14.12
N ALA A 157 -20.81 -3.15 15.44
CA ALA A 157 -19.78 -2.29 16.02
C ALA A 157 -18.41 -2.83 15.60
N ILE A 158 -17.75 -2.15 14.67
CA ILE A 158 -16.34 -2.40 14.39
C ILE A 158 -15.59 -1.97 15.63
N THR A 159 -14.81 -2.86 16.18
CA THR A 159 -14.05 -2.62 17.40
C THR A 159 -12.57 -2.64 17.07
N ARG A 160 -11.81 -1.70 17.65
CA ARG A 160 -10.35 -1.73 17.64
C ARG A 160 -9.79 -2.09 19.00
N ILE A 161 -8.60 -2.62 19.02
CA ILE A 161 -7.87 -2.83 20.27
C ILE A 161 -7.11 -1.54 20.58
N ASP A 162 -7.56 -0.82 21.60
CA ASP A 162 -6.82 0.31 22.14
C ASP A 162 -5.61 -0.21 22.92
N ARG A 163 -4.42 0.12 22.43
CA ARG A 163 -3.11 -0.26 23.00
C ARG A 163 -2.40 0.93 23.64
N THR A 164 -3.09 2.01 23.96
CA THR A 164 -2.51 3.15 24.70
C THR A 164 -1.98 2.74 26.05
N ASP A 165 -2.53 1.67 26.65
CA ASP A 165 -1.93 0.96 27.78
C ASP A 165 -1.56 -0.47 27.34
N PRO A 166 -0.28 -0.76 27.03
CA PRO A 166 0.15 -2.08 26.59
C PRO A 166 -0.09 -3.20 27.62
N ALA A 167 -0.20 -2.84 28.91
CA ALA A 167 -0.47 -3.80 29.98
C ALA A 167 -1.95 -4.18 30.10
N ASN A 168 -2.85 -3.33 29.59
CA ASN A 168 -4.29 -3.53 29.62
C ASN A 168 -4.96 -3.14 28.31
N PRO A 169 -4.76 -3.91 27.22
CA PRO A 169 -5.42 -3.63 25.94
C PRO A 169 -6.94 -3.72 26.11
N ARG A 170 -7.64 -2.71 25.62
CA ARG A 170 -9.10 -2.63 25.68
C ARG A 170 -9.71 -2.69 24.30
N ILE A 171 -10.81 -3.42 24.16
CA ILE A 171 -11.63 -3.37 22.95
C ILE A 171 -12.51 -2.12 23.07
N VAL A 172 -12.31 -1.17 22.17
CA VAL A 172 -13.10 0.07 22.10
C VAL A 172 -13.84 0.13 20.76
N PRO A 173 -15.05 0.74 20.72
CA PRO A 173 -15.72 0.97 19.44
C PRO A 173 -14.84 1.85 18.54
N ASP A 174 -14.56 1.38 17.33
CA ASP A 174 -13.89 2.19 16.32
C ASP A 174 -14.94 3.06 15.61
N ARG A 175 -15.02 4.30 16.02
CA ARG A 175 -15.96 5.26 15.45
C ARG A 175 -15.41 6.06 14.28
N SER A 176 -14.13 5.91 13.99
CA SER A 176 -13.42 6.68 12.97
C SER A 176 -12.52 5.76 12.15
N ARG A 177 -13.08 4.71 11.55
CA ARG A 177 -12.32 3.92 10.60
C ARG A 177 -12.29 4.66 9.28
N PRO A 178 -11.10 5.01 8.76
CA PRO A 178 -10.96 5.56 7.42
C PRO A 178 -11.57 4.62 6.38
N VAL A 179 -12.07 5.17 5.29
CA VAL A 179 -12.52 4.37 4.14
C VAL A 179 -11.36 3.50 3.66
N ASP A 180 -11.62 2.20 3.53
CA ASP A 180 -10.65 1.28 2.95
C ASP A 180 -10.42 1.68 1.46
N PRO A 181 -9.20 1.59 0.94
CA PRO A 181 -8.97 1.83 -0.47
C PRO A 181 -9.73 0.80 -1.30
N TYR A 182 -10.10 1.16 -2.53
CA TYR A 182 -10.80 0.25 -3.42
C TYR A 182 -10.25 0.34 -4.83
N TYR A 183 -10.15 -0.82 -5.47
CA TYR A 183 -9.77 -0.93 -6.87
C TYR A 183 -10.99 -0.70 -7.76
N GLN A 184 -10.79 0.05 -8.83
CA GLN A 184 -11.82 0.32 -9.82
C GLN A 184 -11.24 0.50 -11.22
N LEU A 185 -12.07 0.21 -12.20
CA LEU A 185 -11.79 0.52 -13.58
C LEU A 185 -12.54 1.81 -13.95
N THR A 186 -11.82 2.88 -14.13
CA THR A 186 -12.42 4.20 -14.41
C THR A 186 -11.53 5.05 -15.29
N ARG A 187 -12.13 6.08 -15.89
CA ARG A 187 -11.42 7.08 -16.64
C ARG A 187 -11.18 8.28 -15.75
N LEU A 188 -9.92 8.65 -15.59
CA LEU A 188 -9.53 9.83 -14.83
C LEU A 188 -9.86 11.12 -15.61
N PRO A 189 -10.02 12.25 -14.90
CA PRO A 189 -10.09 13.56 -15.55
C PRO A 189 -8.87 13.77 -16.45
N ASP A 190 -9.06 14.38 -17.60
CA ASP A 190 -8.01 14.67 -18.58
C ASP A 190 -7.34 13.44 -19.25
N GLU A 191 -7.91 12.24 -19.08
CA GLU A 191 -7.48 11.02 -19.76
C GLU A 191 -8.58 10.48 -20.69
N ASP A 192 -8.18 9.98 -21.86
CA ASP A 192 -9.12 9.42 -22.83
C ASP A 192 -9.38 7.93 -22.59
N GLU A 193 -8.46 7.24 -21.96
CA GLU A 193 -8.50 5.80 -21.70
C GLU A 193 -8.95 5.45 -20.29
N VAL A 194 -9.49 4.24 -20.15
CA VAL A 194 -9.92 3.68 -18.86
C VAL A 194 -8.72 3.00 -18.23
N SER A 195 -8.43 3.30 -16.97
CA SER A 195 -7.34 2.73 -16.20
C SER A 195 -7.86 1.91 -15.03
N PHE A 196 -7.16 0.83 -14.70
CA PHE A 196 -7.37 0.11 -13.45
C PHE A 196 -6.53 0.75 -12.35
N LEU A 197 -7.20 1.23 -11.31
CA LEU A 197 -6.56 2.02 -10.27
C LEU A 197 -7.13 1.73 -8.90
N ILE A 198 -6.37 2.06 -7.86
CA ILE A 198 -6.80 2.12 -6.48
C ILE A 198 -7.04 3.58 -6.09
N SER A 199 -8.06 3.86 -5.32
CA SER A 199 -8.38 5.24 -4.93
C SER A 199 -8.83 5.36 -3.49
N ARG A 200 -8.69 6.58 -2.95
CA ARG A 200 -9.10 6.92 -1.59
C ARG A 200 -9.51 8.40 -1.51
N PRO A 201 -10.68 8.73 -0.92
CA PRO A 201 -11.13 10.10 -0.76
C PRO A 201 -10.49 10.79 0.44
N PHE A 202 -10.23 12.09 0.31
CA PHE A 202 -9.77 12.96 1.38
C PHE A 202 -10.81 14.02 1.73
N VAL A 203 -10.85 14.36 3.03
CA VAL A 203 -11.66 15.43 3.61
C VAL A 203 -10.77 16.32 4.48
N PRO A 204 -11.18 17.55 4.80
CA PRO A 204 -10.45 18.37 5.75
C PRO A 204 -10.35 17.68 7.13
N ALA A 205 -9.18 17.76 7.76
CA ALA A 205 -8.95 17.13 9.07
C ALA A 205 -9.68 17.81 10.22
N ASP A 206 -10.25 19.00 10.02
CA ASP A 206 -11.05 19.76 10.98
C ASP A 206 -12.45 19.17 11.25
N GLY A 207 -12.79 18.08 10.57
CA GLY A 207 -14.05 17.35 10.75
C GLY A 207 -15.15 17.79 9.79
N LEU A 208 -14.91 18.70 8.87
CA LEU A 208 -15.82 18.97 7.76
C LEU A 208 -15.92 17.73 6.86
N ARG A 209 -17.13 17.42 6.40
CA ARG A 209 -17.41 16.25 5.56
C ARG A 209 -17.51 16.62 4.07
N GLU A 210 -16.67 17.52 3.64
CA GLU A 210 -16.61 17.96 2.26
C GLU A 210 -15.48 17.21 1.57
N LEU A 211 -15.76 16.58 0.43
CA LEU A 211 -14.74 15.97 -0.39
C LEU A 211 -13.75 17.04 -0.85
N THR A 212 -12.49 16.88 -0.51
CA THR A 212 -11.44 17.82 -0.86
C THR A 212 -10.65 17.33 -2.07
N SER A 213 -10.30 16.05 -2.07
CA SER A 213 -9.43 15.46 -3.08
C SER A 213 -9.63 13.95 -3.17
N TYR A 214 -9.26 13.37 -4.29
CA TYR A 214 -9.05 11.93 -4.46
C TYR A 214 -7.58 11.64 -4.69
N PHE A 215 -7.07 10.70 -3.93
CA PHE A 215 -5.77 10.14 -4.18
C PHE A 215 -5.91 8.84 -4.98
N VAL A 216 -5.10 8.71 -6.03
CA VAL A 216 -5.18 7.62 -7.00
C VAL A 216 -3.82 7.00 -7.17
N GLY A 217 -3.77 5.67 -7.10
CA GLY A 217 -2.57 4.89 -7.40
C GLY A 217 -2.82 3.95 -8.57
N ARG A 218 -1.87 3.85 -9.47
CA ARG A 218 -1.87 2.89 -10.58
C ARG A 218 -0.47 2.41 -10.91
N THR A 219 -0.37 1.37 -11.69
CA THR A 219 0.87 0.94 -12.31
C THR A 219 0.89 1.48 -13.74
N ASP A 220 1.98 2.10 -14.15
CA ASP A 220 2.16 2.58 -15.52
C ASP A 220 2.56 1.44 -16.48
N GLU A 221 2.69 1.75 -17.78
CA GLU A 221 3.07 0.79 -18.81
C GLU A 221 4.46 0.17 -18.59
N THR A 222 5.30 0.79 -17.77
CA THR A 222 6.64 0.30 -17.42
C THR A 222 6.65 -0.49 -16.11
N SER A 223 5.48 -0.81 -15.56
CA SER A 223 5.28 -1.47 -14.27
C SER A 223 5.75 -0.65 -13.07
N GLN A 224 5.92 0.66 -13.23
CA GLN A 224 6.26 1.59 -12.16
C GLN A 224 4.99 2.11 -11.47
N LEU A 225 5.11 2.34 -10.16
CA LEU A 225 4.03 2.87 -9.37
C LEU A 225 3.87 4.37 -9.63
N GLU A 226 2.66 4.77 -9.97
CA GLU A 226 2.27 6.16 -10.16
C GLU A 226 1.21 6.55 -9.14
N LEU A 227 1.43 7.67 -8.46
CA LEU A 227 0.54 8.22 -7.46
C LEU A 227 0.15 9.64 -7.85
N ARG A 228 -1.15 9.92 -7.92
CA ARG A 228 -1.69 11.23 -8.31
C ARG A 228 -2.79 11.69 -7.36
N GLU A 229 -2.88 13.01 -7.25
CA GLU A 229 -3.95 13.72 -6.56
C GLU A 229 -4.87 14.39 -7.58
N TYR A 230 -6.19 14.29 -7.37
CA TYR A 230 -7.23 14.89 -8.21
C TYR A 230 -8.22 15.69 -7.38
#